data_bdfb415f2bfc0f3838034702a2bdc301
#
_entry.id   bdfb415f2bfc0f3838034702a2bdc301
#
_cell.length_a   1.000
_cell.length_b   1.000
_cell.length_c   1.000
_cell.angle_alpha   90.00
_cell.angle_beta   90.00
_cell.angle_gamma   90.00
#
_symmetry.space_group_name_H-M   'P 1'
#
loop_
_entity.id
_entity.type
_entity.pdbx_description
1 polymer ?
#
loop_
_entity_poly.entity_id
_entity_poly.type
_entity_poly.pdbx_seq_one_letter_code
_entity_poly.pdbx_strand_id
1 'polypeptide(L)'
;MIYVHWAFLAVYVVVIIIVMVRVLMDNRQPAKTMAWMLVLTFIPMLGIILYFFFGQTTRKERKIWQYSMDQLTKHSMLEFVEQKRLHLPHEYRELIKLFMNQNWVLPFKNNETEIYTSGYEFFPSLLMEIGKAEHHIHLDTFIIASDPLGQIVADALIDKARQGVEVRVIYDDVGSWKTKNRFFDRMRAEGIKVYAFMPVRFPVFTSKVNYRNHRKICVIDGEVGFIGGMNIANRYVKGIKKLAWRDTHVKITGAAVYGLQRAFLVDWFFVSRELITDHVYYPVSKVAENDSLIQIVTSSPTSLWPEIEQGYVRVLTSAKQYVYMETPYFLPTDPILFAMRTAALSGVDVRLMIPYETDTKIVEWASRTYVLATVKAGVKVYLYKVGFNHSKLLVADDSIATIGSTNVDFRSFENDFEANAFFYDKKIALEVKDIFLKDQEQSVALEDVRNLTHRSFLQRLWESMVRLLSPLL
;
A
#
# COMPACT_ATOMS: atom_id res chain seq x y z
N MET A 1 2.22 -54.04 -9.45
CA MET A 1 2.90 -52.72 -9.73
C MET A 1 2.19 -51.93 -10.83
N ILE A 2 1.87 -52.50 -12.00
CA ILE A 2 1.25 -51.78 -13.14
C ILE A 2 -0.10 -51.13 -12.76
N TYR A 3 -1.00 -51.77 -12.08
CA TYR A 3 -2.29 -51.21 -11.68
C TYR A 3 -2.17 -50.05 -10.68
N VAL A 4 -1.15 -50.05 -9.84
CA VAL A 4 -0.86 -48.97 -8.91
C VAL A 4 -0.40 -47.71 -9.67
N HIS A 5 0.44 -47.88 -10.70
CA HIS A 5 0.85 -46.78 -11.57
C HIS A 5 -0.33 -46.15 -12.33
N TRP A 6 -1.21 -46.97 -12.90
CA TRP A 6 -2.40 -46.49 -13.60
C TRP A 6 -3.37 -45.76 -12.66
N ALA A 7 -3.54 -46.28 -11.41
CA ALA A 7 -4.36 -45.62 -10.40
C ALA A 7 -3.77 -44.22 -10.02
N PHE A 8 -2.45 -44.12 -9.81
CA PHE A 8 -1.80 -42.84 -9.55
C PHE A 8 -1.95 -41.87 -10.73
N LEU A 9 -1.77 -42.35 -11.98
CA LEU A 9 -1.95 -41.51 -13.16
C LEU A 9 -3.38 -41.02 -13.30
N ALA A 10 -4.38 -41.87 -13.07
CA ALA A 10 -5.78 -41.50 -13.11
C ALA A 10 -6.12 -40.45 -12.06
N VAL A 11 -5.69 -40.62 -10.81
CA VAL A 11 -5.87 -39.63 -9.72
C VAL A 11 -5.19 -38.29 -10.10
N TYR A 12 -3.99 -38.36 -10.64
CA TYR A 12 -3.25 -37.19 -11.06
C TYR A 12 -3.97 -36.38 -12.16
N VAL A 13 -4.47 -37.07 -13.20
CA VAL A 13 -5.25 -36.44 -14.28
C VAL A 13 -6.54 -35.82 -13.74
N VAL A 14 -7.24 -36.52 -12.84
CA VAL A 14 -8.45 -35.99 -12.19
C VAL A 14 -8.13 -34.70 -11.40
N VAL A 15 -7.04 -34.68 -10.62
CA VAL A 15 -6.62 -33.49 -9.88
C VAL A 15 -6.33 -32.30 -10.82
N ILE A 16 -5.63 -32.54 -11.94
CA ILE A 16 -5.35 -31.49 -12.92
C ILE A 16 -6.67 -30.93 -13.50
N ILE A 17 -7.60 -31.81 -13.89
CA ILE A 17 -8.90 -31.40 -14.42
C ILE A 17 -9.66 -30.56 -13.39
N ILE A 18 -9.70 -30.98 -12.13
CA ILE A 18 -10.37 -30.23 -11.04
C ILE A 18 -9.73 -28.83 -10.90
N VAL A 19 -8.39 -28.74 -10.90
CA VAL A 19 -7.69 -27.46 -10.79
C VAL A 19 -7.99 -26.59 -12.01
N MET A 20 -7.97 -27.13 -13.23
CA MET A 20 -8.30 -26.40 -14.46
C MET A 20 -9.73 -25.85 -14.44
N VAL A 21 -10.71 -26.68 -14.03
CA VAL A 21 -12.12 -26.25 -13.88
C VAL A 21 -12.20 -25.12 -12.86
N ARG A 22 -11.49 -25.23 -11.73
CA ARG A 22 -11.44 -24.17 -10.71
C ARG A 22 -10.85 -22.87 -11.24
N VAL A 23 -9.75 -22.94 -12.02
CA VAL A 23 -9.15 -21.77 -12.69
C VAL A 23 -10.14 -21.07 -13.62
N LEU A 24 -10.90 -21.84 -14.41
CA LEU A 24 -11.93 -21.32 -15.30
C LEU A 24 -13.09 -20.67 -14.53
N MET A 25 -13.53 -21.30 -13.44
CA MET A 25 -14.65 -20.82 -12.61
C MET A 25 -14.31 -19.61 -11.75
N ASP A 26 -13.02 -19.27 -11.58
CA ASP A 26 -12.58 -18.10 -10.82
C ASP A 26 -12.83 -16.76 -11.55
N ASN A 27 -13.28 -16.80 -12.81
CA ASN A 27 -13.64 -15.63 -13.63
C ASN A 27 -12.59 -14.49 -13.60
N ARG A 28 -11.32 -14.83 -13.71
CA ARG A 28 -10.21 -13.88 -13.77
C ARG A 28 -10.09 -13.23 -15.15
N GLN A 29 -9.19 -12.27 -15.25
CA GLN A 29 -8.79 -11.73 -16.56
C GLN A 29 -8.42 -12.89 -17.52
N PRO A 30 -8.96 -12.95 -18.75
CA PRO A 30 -8.73 -14.06 -19.66
C PRO A 30 -7.26 -14.41 -19.87
N ALA A 31 -6.38 -13.40 -19.96
CA ALA A 31 -4.94 -13.60 -20.09
C ALA A 31 -4.32 -14.36 -18.90
N LYS A 32 -4.71 -14.03 -17.67
CA LYS A 32 -4.26 -14.74 -16.45
C LYS A 32 -4.80 -16.18 -16.41
N THR A 33 -6.06 -16.37 -16.79
CA THR A 33 -6.67 -17.70 -16.88
C THR A 33 -5.93 -18.57 -17.92
N MET A 34 -5.66 -18.03 -19.12
CA MET A 34 -4.91 -18.74 -20.16
C MET A 34 -3.48 -19.08 -19.70
N ALA A 35 -2.78 -18.15 -19.05
CA ALA A 35 -1.45 -18.42 -18.52
C ALA A 35 -1.45 -19.59 -17.53
N TRP A 36 -2.40 -19.65 -16.59
CA TRP A 36 -2.55 -20.79 -15.68
C TRP A 36 -2.89 -22.09 -16.41
N MET A 37 -3.78 -22.04 -17.40
CA MET A 37 -4.12 -23.22 -18.21
C MET A 37 -2.89 -23.76 -18.95
N LEU A 38 -2.06 -22.90 -19.53
CA LEU A 38 -0.81 -23.30 -20.19
C LEU A 38 0.19 -23.92 -19.19
N VAL A 39 0.41 -23.28 -18.03
CA VAL A 39 1.30 -23.83 -16.99
C VAL A 39 0.82 -25.19 -16.49
N LEU A 40 -0.47 -25.36 -16.22
CA LEU A 40 -1.05 -26.63 -15.80
C LEU A 40 -1.00 -27.73 -16.88
N THR A 41 -1.05 -27.33 -18.15
CA THR A 41 -0.96 -28.26 -19.29
C THR A 41 0.47 -28.74 -19.54
N PHE A 42 1.44 -27.80 -19.58
CA PHE A 42 2.80 -28.13 -19.98
C PHE A 42 3.74 -28.53 -18.84
N ILE A 43 3.48 -28.03 -17.62
CA ILE A 43 4.31 -28.29 -16.43
C ILE A 43 3.39 -28.63 -15.23
N PRO A 44 2.58 -29.69 -15.34
CA PRO A 44 1.43 -29.88 -14.45
C PRO A 44 1.80 -30.04 -12.97
N MET A 45 2.85 -30.79 -12.61
CA MET A 45 3.28 -30.94 -11.21
C MET A 45 3.71 -29.60 -10.58
N LEU A 46 4.61 -28.89 -11.24
CA LEU A 46 5.05 -27.58 -10.80
C LEU A 46 3.90 -26.56 -10.89
N GLY A 47 3.08 -26.68 -11.93
CA GLY A 47 1.89 -25.85 -12.12
C GLY A 47 0.88 -25.95 -10.99
N ILE A 48 0.60 -27.14 -10.46
CA ILE A 48 -0.27 -27.33 -9.29
C ILE A 48 0.33 -26.65 -8.05
N ILE A 49 1.64 -26.82 -7.82
CA ILE A 49 2.35 -26.17 -6.72
C ILE A 49 2.27 -24.67 -6.85
N LEU A 50 2.63 -24.13 -8.01
CA LEU A 50 2.58 -22.68 -8.27
C LEU A 50 1.16 -22.14 -8.14
N TYR A 51 0.15 -22.85 -8.67
CA TYR A 51 -1.24 -22.44 -8.53
C TYR A 51 -1.70 -22.43 -7.07
N PHE A 52 -1.24 -23.38 -6.26
CA PHE A 52 -1.53 -23.40 -4.83
C PHE A 52 -1.00 -22.16 -4.11
N PHE A 53 0.21 -21.71 -4.44
CA PHE A 53 0.81 -20.54 -3.80
C PHE A 53 0.36 -19.19 -4.38
N PHE A 54 0.16 -19.11 -5.69
CA PHE A 54 -0.07 -17.85 -6.40
C PHE A 54 -1.44 -17.76 -7.07
N GLY A 55 -2.13 -18.89 -7.18
CA GLY A 55 -3.35 -19.02 -7.95
C GLY A 55 -4.65 -19.06 -7.14
N GLN A 56 -4.64 -19.08 -5.81
CA GLN A 56 -5.88 -19.23 -5.02
C GLN A 56 -6.58 -17.88 -4.75
N THR A 57 -7.92 -17.93 -4.73
CA THR A 57 -8.76 -16.77 -4.38
C THR A 57 -9.02 -16.69 -2.87
N THR A 58 -9.12 -15.47 -2.36
CA THR A 58 -9.32 -15.14 -0.94
C THR A 58 -10.80 -15.08 -0.53
N ARG A 59 -11.66 -15.97 -1.05
CA ARG A 59 -13.12 -15.91 -0.82
C ARG A 59 -13.54 -15.94 0.66
N LYS A 60 -12.84 -16.75 1.49
CA LYS A 60 -13.14 -16.86 2.92
C LYS A 60 -12.71 -15.61 3.68
N GLU A 61 -11.53 -15.14 3.39
CA GLU A 61 -10.96 -13.92 3.95
C GLU A 61 -11.82 -12.71 3.58
N ARG A 62 -12.32 -12.66 2.34
CA ARG A 62 -13.24 -11.62 1.86
C ARG A 62 -14.48 -11.50 2.72
N LYS A 63 -15.15 -12.61 3.07
CA LYS A 63 -16.36 -12.58 3.90
C LYS A 63 -16.09 -12.04 5.31
N ILE A 64 -14.95 -12.41 5.91
CA ILE A 64 -14.56 -11.94 7.24
C ILE A 64 -14.29 -10.44 7.20
N TRP A 65 -13.53 -10.01 6.19
CA TRP A 65 -13.16 -8.61 6.03
C TRP A 65 -14.39 -7.73 5.73
N GLN A 66 -15.29 -8.17 4.85
CA GLN A 66 -16.54 -7.45 4.56
C GLN A 66 -17.43 -7.31 5.81
N TYR A 67 -17.55 -8.38 6.61
CA TYR A 67 -18.31 -8.30 7.86
C TYR A 67 -17.75 -7.23 8.81
N SER A 68 -16.43 -7.20 9.00
CA SER A 68 -15.80 -6.18 9.85
C SER A 68 -15.94 -4.77 9.29
N MET A 69 -15.81 -4.60 7.98
CA MET A 69 -16.03 -3.32 7.29
C MET A 69 -17.45 -2.79 7.56
N ASP A 70 -18.47 -3.63 7.38
CA ASP A 70 -19.87 -3.22 7.58
C ASP A 70 -20.16 -2.81 9.03
N GLN A 71 -19.63 -3.55 10.02
CA GLN A 71 -19.83 -3.21 11.43
C GLN A 71 -19.12 -1.91 11.83
N LEU A 72 -17.87 -1.73 11.42
CA LEU A 72 -17.06 -0.57 11.77
C LEU A 72 -17.46 0.70 11.01
N THR A 73 -17.99 0.56 9.78
CA THR A 73 -18.50 1.70 9.00
C THR A 73 -19.70 2.37 9.68
N LYS A 74 -20.55 1.60 10.38
CA LYS A 74 -21.69 2.18 11.10
C LYS A 74 -21.26 3.20 12.15
N HIS A 75 -20.12 3.01 12.81
CA HIS A 75 -19.61 3.96 13.82
C HIS A 75 -19.04 5.23 13.18
N SER A 76 -18.23 5.10 12.13
CA SER A 76 -17.72 6.27 11.39
C SER A 76 -18.81 7.04 10.64
N MET A 77 -19.96 6.40 10.37
CA MET A 77 -21.11 7.07 9.75
C MET A 77 -21.81 8.06 10.68
N LEU A 78 -21.74 7.92 12.01
CA LEU A 78 -22.39 8.87 12.94
C LEU A 78 -21.82 10.28 12.76
N GLU A 79 -20.49 10.42 12.72
CA GLU A 79 -19.85 11.71 12.49
C GLU A 79 -20.20 12.29 11.09
N PHE A 80 -20.23 11.45 10.06
CA PHE A 80 -20.65 11.87 8.73
C PHE A 80 -22.10 12.33 8.70
N VAL A 81 -22.97 11.70 9.49
CA VAL A 81 -24.38 12.11 9.64
C VAL A 81 -24.48 13.48 10.32
N GLU A 82 -23.63 13.78 11.28
CA GLU A 82 -23.53 15.12 11.89
C GLU A 82 -22.97 16.16 10.91
N GLN A 83 -22.07 15.76 10.02
CA GLN A 83 -21.54 16.56 8.90
C GLN A 83 -22.49 16.59 7.67
N LYS A 84 -23.77 16.31 7.80
CA LYS A 84 -24.79 16.19 6.71
C LYS A 84 -24.87 17.36 5.72
N ARG A 85 -24.21 18.48 5.99
CA ARG A 85 -24.10 19.64 5.10
C ARG A 85 -22.79 19.72 4.34
N LEU A 86 -22.07 18.61 4.18
CA LEU A 86 -20.82 18.56 3.43
C LEU A 86 -21.08 18.98 1.98
N HIS A 87 -20.75 20.22 1.70
CA HIS A 87 -20.72 20.71 0.32
C HIS A 87 -19.46 20.12 -0.33
N LEU A 88 -19.66 19.04 -1.09
CA LEU A 88 -18.53 18.42 -1.82
C LEU A 88 -18.08 19.37 -2.92
N PRO A 89 -16.78 19.69 -3.00
CA PRO A 89 -16.25 20.51 -4.11
C PRO A 89 -16.64 19.89 -5.44
N HIS A 90 -17.15 20.71 -6.36
CA HIS A 90 -17.66 20.23 -7.65
C HIS A 90 -16.60 19.46 -8.43
N GLU A 91 -15.37 19.91 -8.34
CA GLU A 91 -14.19 19.38 -9.03
C GLU A 91 -13.87 17.92 -8.65
N TYR A 92 -14.05 17.52 -7.36
CA TYR A 92 -13.70 16.18 -6.86
C TYR A 92 -14.93 15.32 -6.56
N ARG A 93 -16.12 15.82 -6.79
CA ARG A 93 -17.36 15.13 -6.41
C ARG A 93 -17.44 13.70 -6.93
N GLU A 94 -16.96 13.48 -8.14
CA GLU A 94 -17.03 12.16 -8.77
C GLU A 94 -16.01 11.19 -8.20
N LEU A 95 -14.79 11.65 -7.87
CA LEU A 95 -13.78 10.84 -7.20
C LEU A 95 -14.19 10.50 -5.76
N ILE A 96 -14.70 11.50 -5.04
CA ILE A 96 -15.23 11.29 -3.68
C ILE A 96 -16.37 10.26 -3.70
N LYS A 97 -17.32 10.41 -4.64
CA LYS A 97 -18.42 9.44 -4.81
C LYS A 97 -17.94 8.07 -5.20
N LEU A 98 -16.90 7.95 -6.04
CA LEU A 98 -16.31 6.68 -6.40
C LEU A 98 -15.90 5.91 -5.13
N PHE A 99 -15.13 6.51 -4.25
CA PHE A 99 -14.69 5.87 -3.00
C PHE A 99 -15.85 5.59 -2.03
N MET A 100 -16.82 6.49 -1.93
CA MET A 100 -18.01 6.26 -1.11
C MET A 100 -18.82 5.05 -1.60
N ASN A 101 -18.95 4.87 -2.92
CA ASN A 101 -19.72 3.78 -3.51
C ASN A 101 -18.98 2.42 -3.46
N GLN A 102 -17.65 2.42 -3.32
CA GLN A 102 -16.86 1.20 -3.26
C GLN A 102 -16.94 0.53 -1.88
N ASN A 103 -16.52 1.21 -0.83
CA ASN A 103 -16.40 0.65 0.52
C ASN A 103 -16.83 1.63 1.61
N TRP A 104 -17.78 2.53 1.31
CA TRP A 104 -18.23 3.55 2.28
C TRP A 104 -17.05 4.36 2.86
N VAL A 105 -16.10 4.73 2.00
CA VAL A 105 -14.99 5.59 2.38
C VAL A 105 -15.52 7.01 2.45
N LEU A 106 -15.71 7.51 3.69
CA LEU A 106 -16.30 8.82 3.90
C LEU A 106 -15.24 9.92 3.80
N PRO A 107 -15.59 11.09 3.22
CA PRO A 107 -14.76 12.27 3.28
C PRO A 107 -14.96 12.98 4.61
N PHE A 108 -13.89 13.47 5.23
CA PHE A 108 -13.89 14.18 6.49
C PHE A 108 -13.30 15.58 6.34
N LYS A 109 -13.99 16.60 6.80
CA LYS A 109 -13.50 17.98 6.96
C LYS A 109 -12.82 18.16 8.30
N ASN A 110 -12.31 19.38 8.52
CA ASN A 110 -11.72 19.82 9.79
C ASN A 110 -10.49 18.98 10.13
N ASN A 111 -9.51 19.04 9.26
CA ASN A 111 -8.26 18.33 9.43
C ASN A 111 -7.06 19.28 9.37
N GLU A 112 -6.02 18.93 10.09
CA GLU A 112 -4.68 19.51 9.95
C GLU A 112 -3.69 18.41 9.57
N THR A 113 -2.67 18.77 8.81
CA THR A 113 -1.68 17.82 8.31
C THR A 113 -0.28 18.36 8.46
N GLU A 114 0.66 17.45 8.70
CA GLU A 114 2.09 17.73 8.71
C GLU A 114 2.78 16.62 7.88
N ILE A 115 3.53 17.02 6.84
CA ILE A 115 4.17 16.10 5.91
C ILE A 115 5.65 15.97 6.25
N TYR A 116 6.12 14.73 6.42
CA TYR A 116 7.51 14.38 6.69
C TYR A 116 8.12 13.74 5.45
N THR A 117 9.31 14.19 5.10
CA THR A 117 10.05 13.69 3.93
C THR A 117 11.23 12.81 4.30
N SER A 118 11.54 12.71 5.58
CA SER A 118 12.64 11.91 6.12
C SER A 118 12.28 11.25 7.45
N GLY A 119 12.96 10.13 7.76
CA GLY A 119 12.81 9.49 9.08
C GLY A 119 13.34 10.36 10.22
N TYR A 120 14.25 11.30 9.95
CA TYR A 120 14.73 12.25 10.96
C TYR A 120 13.65 13.21 11.45
N GLU A 121 12.66 13.51 10.62
CA GLU A 121 11.51 14.35 10.97
C GLU A 121 10.38 13.51 11.55
N PHE A 122 10.08 12.37 10.92
CA PHE A 122 8.94 11.53 11.25
C PHE A 122 9.05 10.85 12.62
N PHE A 123 10.18 10.18 12.91
CA PHE A 123 10.27 9.37 14.13
C PHE A 123 10.27 10.20 15.44
N PRO A 124 10.91 11.38 15.52
CA PRO A 124 10.75 12.24 16.70
C PRO A 124 9.29 12.67 16.90
N SER A 125 8.56 13.01 15.83
CA SER A 125 7.15 13.36 15.92
C SER A 125 6.29 12.17 16.39
N LEU A 126 6.50 10.99 15.82
CA LEU A 126 5.81 9.75 16.23
C LEU A 126 6.06 9.45 17.73
N LEU A 127 7.31 9.50 18.18
CA LEU A 127 7.66 9.23 19.58
C LEU A 127 7.08 10.29 20.54
N MET A 128 7.05 11.54 20.11
CA MET A 128 6.43 12.62 20.88
C MET A 128 4.93 12.38 21.06
N GLU A 129 4.21 12.02 20.00
CA GLU A 129 2.77 11.73 20.11
C GLU A 129 2.50 10.44 20.90
N ILE A 130 3.31 9.38 20.72
CA ILE A 130 3.24 8.19 21.59
C ILE A 130 3.42 8.58 23.06
N GLY A 131 4.36 9.47 23.37
CA GLY A 131 4.58 9.98 24.74
C GLY A 131 3.40 10.72 25.36
N LYS A 132 2.52 11.33 24.52
CA LYS A 132 1.30 12.03 24.96
C LYS A 132 0.09 11.13 25.10
N ALA A 133 0.11 9.90 24.60
CA ALA A 133 -1.02 9.00 24.60
C ALA A 133 -1.62 8.81 26.03
N GLU A 134 -2.93 8.90 26.13
CA GLU A 134 -3.66 8.77 27.41
C GLU A 134 -4.58 7.56 27.44
N HIS A 135 -5.15 7.17 26.28
CA HIS A 135 -6.12 6.09 26.19
C HIS A 135 -5.63 4.89 25.41
N HIS A 136 -5.24 5.05 24.13
CA HIS A 136 -4.82 3.91 23.28
C HIS A 136 -3.82 4.28 22.21
N ILE A 137 -3.01 3.28 21.82
CA ILE A 137 -2.11 3.34 20.67
C ILE A 137 -2.39 2.13 19.79
N HIS A 138 -2.74 2.37 18.53
CA HIS A 138 -2.95 1.36 17.50
C HIS A 138 -1.89 1.50 16.42
N LEU A 139 -1.00 0.53 16.30
CA LEU A 139 0.11 0.52 15.35
C LEU A 139 -0.02 -0.65 14.38
N ASP A 140 -0.11 -0.36 13.09
CA ASP A 140 -0.11 -1.35 12.01
C ASP A 140 1.01 -1.01 11.03
N THR A 141 1.94 -1.95 10.81
CA THR A 141 3.09 -1.69 9.94
C THR A 141 3.61 -2.97 9.27
N PHE A 142 4.14 -2.81 8.06
CA PHE A 142 4.71 -3.93 7.31
C PHE A 142 6.01 -4.45 7.95
N ILE A 143 6.92 -3.54 8.36
CA ILE A 143 8.19 -3.93 8.96
C ILE A 143 8.38 -3.27 10.32
N ILE A 144 8.62 -4.11 11.33
CA ILE A 144 9.24 -3.70 12.58
C ILE A 144 10.57 -4.45 12.68
N ALA A 145 11.69 -3.73 12.61
CA ALA A 145 13.01 -4.30 12.79
C ALA A 145 13.42 -4.30 14.27
N SER A 146 14.17 -5.31 14.70
CA SER A 146 14.76 -5.33 16.06
C SER A 146 16.08 -4.55 16.15
N ASP A 147 16.22 -3.50 15.34
CA ASP A 147 17.36 -2.59 15.30
C ASP A 147 17.21 -1.44 16.34
N PRO A 148 18.19 -0.53 16.49
CA PRO A 148 18.10 0.56 17.47
C PRO A 148 16.82 1.37 17.41
N LEU A 149 16.34 1.73 16.24
CA LEU A 149 15.10 2.49 16.08
C LEU A 149 13.89 1.67 16.53
N GLY A 150 13.80 0.41 16.10
CA GLY A 150 12.72 -0.47 16.53
C GLY A 150 12.71 -0.72 18.04
N GLN A 151 13.89 -0.77 18.68
CA GLN A 151 13.98 -0.85 20.15
C GLN A 151 13.42 0.42 20.81
N ILE A 152 13.79 1.62 20.32
CA ILE A 152 13.32 2.90 20.87
C ILE A 152 11.78 2.98 20.76
N VAL A 153 11.21 2.62 19.60
CA VAL A 153 9.74 2.62 19.44
C VAL A 153 9.09 1.59 20.35
N ALA A 154 9.64 0.36 20.45
CA ALA A 154 9.10 -0.67 21.33
C ALA A 154 9.17 -0.25 22.81
N ASP A 155 10.25 0.41 23.25
CA ASP A 155 10.41 0.92 24.62
C ASP A 155 9.36 2.00 24.91
N ALA A 156 9.11 2.94 23.97
CA ALA A 156 8.09 3.96 24.13
C ALA A 156 6.68 3.36 24.26
N LEU A 157 6.37 2.31 23.48
CA LEU A 157 5.09 1.59 23.57
C LEU A 157 4.95 0.85 24.89
N ILE A 158 6.03 0.21 25.37
CA ILE A 158 6.07 -0.49 26.67
C ILE A 158 5.86 0.50 27.82
N ASP A 159 6.54 1.64 27.79
CA ASP A 159 6.39 2.66 28.83
C ASP A 159 4.95 3.17 28.93
N LYS A 160 4.26 3.32 27.79
CA LYS A 160 2.84 3.67 27.75
C LYS A 160 1.93 2.56 28.25
N ALA A 161 2.20 1.30 27.89
CA ALA A 161 1.45 0.16 28.40
C ALA A 161 1.56 0.03 29.92
N ARG A 162 2.74 0.26 30.50
CA ARG A 162 2.97 0.32 31.95
C ARG A 162 2.21 1.44 32.66
N GLN A 163 1.93 2.53 31.94
CA GLN A 163 1.10 3.64 32.43
C GLN A 163 -0.40 3.37 32.29
N GLY A 164 -0.81 2.20 31.77
CA GLY A 164 -2.21 1.81 31.62
C GLY A 164 -2.82 2.16 30.26
N VAL A 165 -2.03 2.70 29.30
CA VAL A 165 -2.48 2.95 27.95
C VAL A 165 -2.66 1.62 27.22
N GLU A 166 -3.77 1.46 26.51
CA GLU A 166 -4.06 0.25 25.74
C GLU A 166 -3.27 0.23 24.43
N VAL A 167 -2.33 -0.71 24.26
CA VAL A 167 -1.46 -0.77 23.08
C VAL A 167 -1.76 -2.02 22.24
N ARG A 168 -2.08 -1.82 20.96
CA ARG A 168 -2.28 -2.88 19.97
C ARG A 168 -1.33 -2.71 18.80
N VAL A 169 -0.63 -3.78 18.44
CA VAL A 169 0.36 -3.79 17.37
C VAL A 169 0.05 -4.91 16.37
N ILE A 170 -0.03 -4.55 15.10
CA ILE A 170 -0.07 -5.48 13.97
C ILE A 170 1.23 -5.32 13.19
N TYR A 171 1.88 -6.44 12.87
CA TYR A 171 3.05 -6.45 11.98
C TYR A 171 2.88 -7.54 10.91
N ASP A 172 3.42 -7.31 9.71
CA ASP A 172 3.43 -8.35 8.69
C ASP A 172 4.52 -9.40 9.00
N ASP A 173 4.14 -10.69 8.97
CA ASP A 173 5.03 -11.78 9.32
C ASP A 173 6.24 -11.91 8.38
N VAL A 174 5.99 -11.75 7.06
CA VAL A 174 7.07 -11.82 6.05
C VAL A 174 7.89 -10.52 6.03
N GLY A 175 7.24 -9.37 6.13
CA GLY A 175 7.93 -8.07 6.21
C GLY A 175 8.88 -7.99 7.39
N SER A 176 8.47 -8.57 8.52
CA SER A 176 9.25 -8.57 9.77
C SER A 176 10.01 -9.88 10.04
N TRP A 177 10.20 -10.76 9.06
CA TRP A 177 10.77 -12.10 9.24
C TRP A 177 12.18 -12.14 9.85
N LYS A 178 12.95 -11.05 9.72
CA LYS A 178 14.28 -10.92 10.35
C LYS A 178 14.21 -10.57 11.83
N THR A 179 13.04 -10.17 12.32
CA THR A 179 12.82 -9.82 13.72
C THR A 179 12.46 -11.06 14.51
N LYS A 180 13.29 -11.39 15.51
CA LYS A 180 13.09 -12.60 16.32
C LYS A 180 11.86 -12.45 17.20
N ASN A 181 11.14 -13.55 17.44
CA ASN A 181 9.93 -13.59 18.27
C ASN A 181 10.13 -12.97 19.66
N ARG A 182 11.29 -13.17 20.28
CA ARG A 182 11.59 -12.60 21.60
C ARG A 182 11.45 -11.05 21.66
N PHE A 183 11.60 -10.35 20.52
CA PHE A 183 11.36 -8.91 20.44
C PHE A 183 9.89 -8.59 20.68
N PHE A 184 9.01 -9.33 20.03
CA PHE A 184 7.55 -9.20 20.17
C PHE A 184 7.07 -9.76 21.52
N ASP A 185 7.71 -10.83 22.04
CA ASP A 185 7.37 -11.44 23.32
C ASP A 185 7.68 -10.50 24.48
N ARG A 186 8.74 -9.67 24.38
CA ARG A 186 9.01 -8.60 25.34
C ARG A 186 7.84 -7.60 25.45
N MET A 187 7.27 -7.18 24.32
CA MET A 187 6.09 -6.30 24.32
C MET A 187 4.86 -7.02 24.90
N ARG A 188 4.64 -8.28 24.56
CA ARG A 188 3.51 -9.08 25.08
C ARG A 188 3.60 -9.27 26.59
N ALA A 189 4.80 -9.45 27.13
CA ALA A 189 5.05 -9.60 28.58
C ALA A 189 4.64 -8.35 29.37
N GLU A 190 4.62 -7.17 28.73
CA GLU A 190 4.20 -5.89 29.32
C GLU A 190 2.74 -5.53 28.99
N GLY A 191 1.93 -6.51 28.56
CA GLY A 191 0.50 -6.35 28.34
C GLY A 191 0.11 -5.82 26.95
N ILE A 192 1.07 -5.56 26.04
CA ILE A 192 0.80 -5.12 24.67
C ILE A 192 0.20 -6.28 23.86
N LYS A 193 -0.93 -6.06 23.21
CA LYS A 193 -1.51 -7.05 22.30
C LYS A 193 -0.79 -6.98 20.94
N VAL A 194 0.04 -7.98 20.62
CA VAL A 194 0.87 -8.02 19.39
C VAL A 194 0.49 -9.21 18.51
N TYR A 195 0.06 -8.94 17.28
CA TYR A 195 -0.33 -9.97 16.31
C TYR A 195 0.45 -9.87 15.00
N ALA A 196 0.82 -11.06 14.47
CA ALA A 196 1.36 -11.17 13.13
C ALA A 196 0.23 -11.22 12.10
N PHE A 197 0.34 -10.42 11.05
CA PHE A 197 -0.59 -10.46 9.91
C PHE A 197 -0.20 -11.60 8.98
N MET A 198 -1.16 -12.49 8.67
CA MET A 198 -0.98 -13.66 7.80
C MET A 198 0.30 -14.46 8.09
N PRO A 199 0.45 -15.06 9.29
CA PRO A 199 1.64 -15.79 9.68
C PRO A 199 1.92 -16.97 8.75
N VAL A 200 3.19 -17.11 8.33
CA VAL A 200 3.68 -18.19 7.49
C VAL A 200 4.39 -19.22 8.36
N ARG A 201 3.75 -20.37 8.61
CA ARG A 201 4.30 -21.43 9.46
C ARG A 201 4.71 -22.64 8.63
N PHE A 202 5.98 -23.03 8.71
CA PHE A 202 6.47 -24.29 8.16
C PHE A 202 5.98 -25.47 9.03
N PRO A 203 5.57 -26.63 8.47
CA PRO A 203 5.51 -26.99 7.04
C PRO A 203 4.21 -26.60 6.33
N VAL A 204 3.29 -25.91 6.98
CA VAL A 204 2.00 -25.53 6.41
C VAL A 204 2.20 -24.26 5.56
N PHE A 205 2.80 -24.43 4.39
CA PHE A 205 2.77 -23.36 3.39
C PHE A 205 1.32 -23.10 2.98
N THR A 206 0.83 -21.93 3.30
CA THR A 206 -0.49 -21.47 2.87
C THR A 206 -0.36 -20.62 1.63
N SER A 207 -1.38 -20.61 0.77
CA SER A 207 -1.52 -19.67 -0.35
C SER A 207 -1.43 -18.18 0.05
N LYS A 208 -1.37 -17.92 1.36
CA LYS A 208 -1.30 -16.58 1.97
C LYS A 208 0.09 -15.93 1.93
N VAL A 209 1.13 -16.63 1.45
CA VAL A 209 2.49 -16.07 1.34
C VAL A 209 2.51 -14.85 0.42
N ASN A 210 1.66 -14.82 -0.60
CA ASN A 210 1.62 -13.75 -1.59
C ASN A 210 0.87 -12.49 -1.11
N TYR A 211 -0.05 -12.61 -0.15
CA TYR A 211 -0.84 -11.50 0.35
C TYR A 211 -0.21 -10.89 1.60
N ARG A 212 0.18 -9.63 1.55
CA ARG A 212 0.90 -8.97 2.65
C ARG A 212 0.19 -7.70 3.11
N ASN A 213 0.31 -7.41 4.39
CA ASN A 213 -0.13 -6.12 4.93
C ASN A 213 0.97 -5.09 4.73
N HIS A 214 0.80 -4.24 3.73
CA HIS A 214 1.79 -3.21 3.41
C HIS A 214 1.42 -1.82 3.97
N ARG A 215 0.37 -1.71 4.78
CA ARG A 215 -0.03 -0.47 5.47
C ARG A 215 1.01 -0.04 6.49
N LYS A 216 1.09 1.25 6.75
CA LYS A 216 1.85 1.86 7.83
C LYS A 216 0.97 2.93 8.44
N ILE A 217 0.25 2.54 9.50
CA ILE A 217 -0.74 3.36 10.18
C ILE A 217 -0.41 3.36 11.67
N CYS A 218 -0.43 4.54 12.30
CA CYS A 218 -0.44 4.64 13.74
C CYS A 218 -1.59 5.58 14.14
N VAL A 219 -2.44 5.15 15.06
CA VAL A 219 -3.52 5.98 15.63
C VAL A 219 -3.30 6.08 17.12
N ILE A 220 -3.33 7.30 17.64
CA ILE A 220 -3.13 7.63 19.06
C ILE A 220 -4.38 8.35 19.54
N ASP A 221 -5.02 7.77 20.55
CA ASP A 221 -6.22 8.26 21.23
C ASP A 221 -7.41 8.56 20.30
N GLY A 222 -7.37 8.12 19.01
CA GLY A 222 -8.35 8.48 17.99
C GLY A 222 -8.29 9.94 17.53
N GLU A 223 -7.33 10.73 18.04
CA GLU A 223 -7.17 12.17 17.78
C GLU A 223 -6.00 12.45 16.79
N VAL A 224 -4.93 11.65 16.85
CA VAL A 224 -3.75 11.78 16.00
C VAL A 224 -3.55 10.50 15.19
N GLY A 225 -3.35 10.66 13.89
CA GLY A 225 -3.09 9.55 13.00
C GLY A 225 -1.87 9.78 12.12
N PHE A 226 -1.12 8.72 11.84
CA PHE A 226 0.01 8.72 10.92
C PHE A 226 -0.24 7.73 9.79
N ILE A 227 0.11 8.11 8.55
CA ILE A 227 0.02 7.27 7.36
C ILE A 227 1.12 7.61 6.36
N GLY A 228 1.69 6.62 5.68
CA GLY A 228 2.70 6.88 4.64
C GLY A 228 3.53 5.66 4.25
N GLY A 229 4.75 5.91 3.75
CA GLY A 229 5.64 4.88 3.22
C GLY A 229 6.62 4.30 4.25
N MET A 230 6.90 5.01 5.37
CA MET A 230 7.98 4.66 6.30
C MET A 230 7.61 3.50 7.22
N ASN A 231 8.47 2.49 7.26
CA ASN A 231 8.40 1.39 8.24
C ASN A 231 9.30 1.67 9.45
N ILE A 232 9.12 0.92 10.52
CA ILE A 232 9.93 1.03 11.74
C ILE A 232 11.23 0.25 11.57
N ALA A 233 12.23 0.89 10.97
CA ALA A 233 13.55 0.33 10.76
C ALA A 233 14.61 1.44 10.59
N ASN A 234 15.79 1.21 11.11
CA ASN A 234 16.90 2.17 11.17
C ASN A 234 17.31 2.72 9.79
N ARG A 235 17.05 1.97 8.71
CA ARG A 235 17.33 2.41 7.33
C ARG A 235 16.55 3.67 6.92
N TYR A 236 15.37 3.90 7.48
CA TYR A 236 14.58 5.12 7.20
C TYR A 236 15.20 6.39 7.82
N VAL A 237 16.10 6.23 8.79
CA VAL A 237 16.88 7.31 9.39
C VAL A 237 18.30 7.36 8.80
N LYS A 238 19.04 6.25 8.85
CA LYS A 238 20.47 6.21 8.46
C LYS A 238 20.73 5.86 6.99
N GLY A 239 19.70 5.46 6.24
CA GLY A 239 19.87 4.95 4.89
C GLY A 239 20.45 3.53 4.83
N ILE A 240 20.81 3.08 3.63
CA ILE A 240 21.45 1.78 3.35
C ILE A 240 22.72 2.02 2.54
N LYS A 241 23.85 1.41 2.92
CA LYS A 241 25.12 1.43 2.16
C LYS A 241 25.55 2.85 1.70
N LYS A 242 25.41 3.87 2.53
CA LYS A 242 25.67 5.29 2.24
C LYS A 242 24.62 5.99 1.36
N LEU A 243 23.57 5.34 0.92
CA LEU A 243 22.43 5.97 0.24
C LEU A 243 21.43 6.43 1.28
N ALA A 244 21.10 7.72 1.28
CA ALA A 244 20.02 8.26 2.09
C ALA A 244 18.69 7.59 1.70
N TRP A 245 17.78 7.45 2.66
CA TRP A 245 16.45 6.91 2.41
C TRP A 245 15.45 8.05 2.42
N ARG A 246 14.87 8.35 1.26
CA ARG A 246 13.83 9.35 1.06
C ARG A 246 12.48 8.66 1.02
N ASP A 247 11.57 9.02 1.92
CA ASP A 247 10.20 8.49 1.91
C ASP A 247 9.24 9.56 2.45
N THR A 248 7.94 9.43 2.20
CA THR A 248 6.94 10.41 2.64
C THR A 248 5.99 9.78 3.66
N HIS A 249 5.72 10.51 4.75
CA HIS A 249 4.76 10.15 5.78
C HIS A 249 3.95 11.39 6.19
N VAL A 250 2.72 11.20 6.63
CA VAL A 250 1.83 12.30 7.01
C VAL A 250 1.28 12.05 8.41
N LYS A 251 1.33 13.08 9.24
CA LYS A 251 0.54 13.18 10.46
C LYS A 251 -0.76 13.89 10.13
N ILE A 252 -1.86 13.37 10.60
CA ILE A 252 -3.20 13.92 10.44
C ILE A 252 -3.79 14.09 11.83
N THR A 253 -4.34 15.26 12.11
CA THR A 253 -5.20 15.52 13.26
C THR A 253 -6.57 15.96 12.76
N GLY A 254 -7.65 15.56 13.44
CA GLY A 254 -9.00 15.87 12.99
C GLY A 254 -9.83 14.65 12.62
N ALA A 255 -10.97 14.90 11.99
CA ALA A 255 -11.99 13.87 11.74
C ALA A 255 -11.52 12.74 10.80
N ALA A 256 -10.54 12.99 9.92
CA ALA A 256 -10.03 11.96 9.03
C ALA A 256 -9.26 10.85 9.78
N VAL A 257 -8.85 11.06 11.03
CA VAL A 257 -8.28 10.01 11.90
C VAL A 257 -9.26 8.85 12.08
N TYR A 258 -10.57 9.07 12.03
CA TYR A 258 -11.57 8.00 12.06
C TYR A 258 -11.42 7.01 10.89
N GLY A 259 -11.02 7.49 9.73
CA GLY A 259 -10.70 6.63 8.59
C GLY A 259 -9.50 5.72 8.84
N LEU A 260 -8.46 6.23 9.50
CA LEU A 260 -7.28 5.46 9.92
C LEU A 260 -7.62 4.47 11.03
N GLN A 261 -8.39 4.91 12.02
CA GLN A 261 -8.87 4.07 13.12
C GLN A 261 -9.71 2.91 12.60
N ARG A 262 -10.63 3.19 11.66
CA ARG A 262 -11.42 2.15 11.00
C ARG A 262 -10.52 1.17 10.24
N ALA A 263 -9.54 1.64 9.47
CA ALA A 263 -8.61 0.79 8.73
C ALA A 263 -7.86 -0.15 9.68
N PHE A 264 -7.31 0.37 10.78
CA PHE A 264 -6.65 -0.42 11.82
C PHE A 264 -7.60 -1.47 12.43
N LEU A 265 -8.80 -1.08 12.85
CA LEU A 265 -9.74 -1.97 13.54
C LEU A 265 -10.27 -3.09 12.64
N VAL A 266 -10.39 -2.85 11.32
CA VAL A 266 -10.69 -3.90 10.33
C VAL A 266 -9.57 -4.94 10.29
N ASP A 267 -8.32 -4.51 10.24
CA ASP A 267 -7.16 -5.40 10.24
C ASP A 267 -6.98 -6.08 11.60
N TRP A 268 -7.29 -5.38 12.70
CA TRP A 268 -7.30 -5.94 14.05
C TRP A 268 -8.28 -7.12 14.16
N PHE A 269 -9.52 -6.92 13.71
CA PHE A 269 -10.52 -7.99 13.69
C PHE A 269 -10.06 -9.16 12.80
N PHE A 270 -9.40 -8.87 11.69
CA PHE A 270 -8.89 -9.91 10.80
C PHE A 270 -7.87 -10.82 11.50
N VAL A 271 -6.97 -10.26 12.31
CA VAL A 271 -5.89 -11.02 12.98
C VAL A 271 -6.30 -11.59 14.34
N SER A 272 -7.04 -10.82 15.15
CA SER A 272 -7.38 -11.17 16.54
C SER A 272 -8.74 -11.87 16.70
N ARG A 273 -9.69 -11.64 15.76
CA ARG A 273 -11.12 -11.98 15.85
C ARG A 273 -11.87 -11.19 16.93
N GLU A 274 -11.26 -10.16 17.51
CA GLU A 274 -11.87 -9.25 18.46
C GLU A 274 -12.48 -8.06 17.70
N LEU A 275 -13.80 -7.96 17.65
CA LEU A 275 -14.51 -6.81 17.07
C LEU A 275 -14.60 -5.70 18.10
N ILE A 276 -13.96 -4.58 17.83
CA ILE A 276 -13.94 -3.40 18.70
C ILE A 276 -14.82 -2.33 18.06
N THR A 277 -15.88 -1.93 18.75
CA THR A 277 -16.88 -0.97 18.26
C THR A 277 -17.18 0.13 19.27
N ASP A 278 -16.40 0.25 20.33
CA ASP A 278 -16.63 1.23 21.38
C ASP A 278 -16.37 2.66 20.87
N HIS A 279 -17.24 3.59 21.23
CA HIS A 279 -17.15 5.02 20.87
C HIS A 279 -15.91 5.71 21.42
N VAL A 280 -15.30 5.17 22.47
CA VAL A 280 -14.07 5.73 23.06
C VAL A 280 -12.90 5.79 22.07
N TYR A 281 -12.91 4.92 21.05
CA TYR A 281 -11.91 4.93 19.98
C TYR A 281 -12.18 5.97 18.89
N TYR A 282 -13.29 6.70 18.98
CA TYR A 282 -13.72 7.73 18.03
C TYR A 282 -14.13 9.01 18.80
N PRO A 283 -13.20 9.67 19.50
CA PRO A 283 -13.51 10.88 20.26
C PRO A 283 -13.89 12.02 19.31
N VAL A 284 -14.68 12.95 19.79
CA VAL A 284 -15.05 14.15 19.01
C VAL A 284 -13.79 14.95 18.66
N SER A 285 -13.63 15.26 17.38
CA SER A 285 -12.47 16.03 16.90
C SER A 285 -12.41 17.42 17.54
N LYS A 286 -11.21 17.81 18.00
CA LYS A 286 -10.93 19.13 18.61
C LYS A 286 -10.37 20.13 17.57
N VAL A 287 -10.15 19.72 16.34
CA VAL A 287 -9.63 20.60 15.29
C VAL A 287 -10.69 21.65 14.92
N ALA A 288 -10.27 22.89 14.81
CA ALA A 288 -11.15 24.00 14.42
C ALA A 288 -11.75 23.76 13.03
N GLU A 289 -12.94 24.28 12.80
CA GLU A 289 -13.60 24.21 11.49
C GLU A 289 -12.71 24.78 10.39
N ASN A 290 -12.44 23.96 9.38
CA ASN A 290 -11.71 24.32 8.18
C ASN A 290 -12.20 23.49 6.99
N ASP A 291 -11.75 23.85 5.78
CA ASP A 291 -12.18 23.18 4.55
C ASP A 291 -11.26 22.03 4.13
N SER A 292 -10.24 21.67 4.92
CA SER A 292 -9.35 20.57 4.59
C SER A 292 -10.10 19.25 4.58
N LEU A 293 -10.32 18.71 3.40
CA LEU A 293 -11.12 17.53 3.13
C LEU A 293 -10.20 16.35 2.80
N ILE A 294 -10.33 15.26 3.58
CA ILE A 294 -9.49 14.07 3.44
C ILE A 294 -10.36 12.81 3.38
N GLN A 295 -9.99 11.87 2.53
CA GLN A 295 -10.51 10.48 2.52
C GLN A 295 -9.37 9.51 2.76
N ILE A 296 -9.55 8.56 3.68
CA ILE A 296 -8.62 7.45 3.90
C ILE A 296 -9.13 6.25 3.11
N VAL A 297 -8.45 5.96 2.01
CA VAL A 297 -8.81 4.88 1.09
C VAL A 297 -7.94 3.67 1.35
N THR A 298 -8.57 2.52 1.56
CA THR A 298 -7.86 1.24 1.71
C THR A 298 -8.18 0.33 0.54
N SER A 299 -7.21 -0.44 0.09
CA SER A 299 -7.39 -1.54 -0.85
C SER A 299 -6.86 -2.85 -0.28
N SER A 300 -7.35 -3.96 -0.79
CA SER A 300 -6.88 -5.28 -0.37
C SER A 300 -7.21 -6.33 -1.43
N PRO A 301 -6.51 -7.48 -1.45
CA PRO A 301 -6.84 -8.60 -2.34
C PRO A 301 -8.22 -9.22 -2.03
N THR A 302 -8.82 -8.84 -0.90
CA THR A 302 -10.15 -9.28 -0.48
C THR A 302 -11.26 -8.31 -0.88
N SER A 303 -10.92 -7.11 -1.34
CA SER A 303 -11.86 -6.10 -1.85
C SER A 303 -12.60 -6.59 -3.11
N LEU A 304 -13.78 -6.03 -3.35
CA LEU A 304 -14.52 -6.25 -4.60
C LEU A 304 -13.93 -5.44 -5.75
N TRP A 305 -13.38 -4.28 -5.43
CA TRP A 305 -12.86 -3.30 -6.36
C TRP A 305 -11.41 -2.97 -6.02
N PRO A 306 -10.57 -2.63 -7.00
CA PRO A 306 -9.22 -2.12 -6.76
C PRO A 306 -9.29 -0.61 -6.45
N GLU A 307 -9.70 -0.25 -5.22
CA GLU A 307 -10.12 1.09 -4.85
C GLU A 307 -9.05 2.15 -5.14
N ILE A 308 -7.82 1.93 -4.65
CA ILE A 308 -6.72 2.90 -4.83
C ILE A 308 -6.33 2.99 -6.31
N GLU A 309 -6.28 1.87 -7.04
CA GLU A 309 -5.99 1.86 -8.47
C GLU A 309 -7.01 2.69 -9.26
N GLN A 310 -8.31 2.48 -8.99
CA GLN A 310 -9.38 3.24 -9.64
C GLN A 310 -9.30 4.72 -9.28
N GLY A 311 -8.90 5.06 -8.05
CA GLY A 311 -8.61 6.43 -7.64
C GLY A 311 -7.49 7.06 -8.46
N TYR A 312 -6.37 6.38 -8.63
CA TYR A 312 -5.24 6.83 -9.46
C TYR A 312 -5.66 7.01 -10.92
N VAL A 313 -6.37 6.01 -11.50
CA VAL A 313 -6.90 6.11 -12.87
C VAL A 313 -7.80 7.34 -13.00
N ARG A 314 -8.68 7.58 -12.00
CA ARG A 314 -9.60 8.73 -12.05
C ARG A 314 -8.84 10.07 -11.98
N VAL A 315 -7.82 10.20 -11.13
CA VAL A 315 -6.98 11.40 -11.08
C VAL A 315 -6.26 11.61 -12.41
N LEU A 316 -5.60 10.58 -12.95
CA LEU A 316 -4.86 10.64 -14.22
C LEU A 316 -5.78 11.05 -15.41
N THR A 317 -6.99 10.51 -15.46
CA THR A 317 -7.93 10.79 -16.56
C THR A 317 -8.68 12.11 -16.42
N SER A 318 -8.70 12.70 -15.21
CA SER A 318 -9.38 13.97 -14.94
C SER A 318 -8.43 15.17 -14.99
N ALA A 319 -7.14 14.96 -14.89
CA ALA A 319 -6.13 16.00 -14.87
C ALA A 319 -6.16 16.81 -16.17
N LYS A 320 -5.96 18.14 -16.03
CA LYS A 320 -6.03 19.10 -17.13
C LYS A 320 -4.68 19.79 -17.39
N GLN A 321 -3.88 20.00 -16.35
CA GLN A 321 -2.62 20.73 -16.46
C GLN A 321 -1.43 19.81 -16.22
N TYR A 322 -1.38 19.11 -15.09
CA TYR A 322 -0.26 18.24 -14.75
C TYR A 322 -0.64 17.11 -13.79
N VAL A 323 0.13 16.02 -13.83
CA VAL A 323 0.18 14.97 -12.82
C VAL A 323 1.63 14.62 -12.53
N TYR A 324 2.06 14.76 -11.28
CA TYR A 324 3.39 14.36 -10.82
C TYR A 324 3.27 13.19 -9.86
N MET A 325 4.13 12.20 -10.03
CA MET A 325 4.05 10.94 -9.30
C MET A 325 5.45 10.45 -8.88
N GLU A 326 5.57 10.01 -7.64
CA GLU A 326 6.76 9.30 -7.14
C GLU A 326 6.40 7.88 -6.73
N THR A 327 7.25 6.94 -7.10
CA THR A 327 7.13 5.53 -6.68
C THR A 327 8.49 4.85 -6.70
N PRO A 328 8.82 3.99 -5.69
CA PRO A 328 10.07 3.23 -5.71
C PRO A 328 10.11 2.18 -6.80
N TYR A 329 8.95 1.62 -7.13
CA TYR A 329 8.80 0.55 -8.11
C TYR A 329 7.74 0.95 -9.13
N PHE A 330 8.09 0.86 -10.40
CA PHE A 330 7.17 1.18 -11.49
C PHE A 330 6.93 -0.05 -12.36
N LEU A 331 5.99 -0.86 -11.93
CA LEU A 331 5.47 -2.05 -12.63
C LEU A 331 3.95 -1.90 -12.78
N PRO A 332 3.49 -0.86 -13.52
CA PRO A 332 2.09 -0.48 -13.53
C PRO A 332 1.20 -1.56 -14.14
N THR A 333 -0.01 -1.65 -13.62
CA THR A 333 -1.10 -2.40 -14.26
C THR A 333 -1.52 -1.74 -15.57
N ASP A 334 -2.20 -2.48 -16.42
CA ASP A 334 -2.66 -1.95 -17.72
C ASP A 334 -3.56 -0.71 -17.58
N PRO A 335 -4.51 -0.61 -16.63
CA PRO A 335 -5.31 0.59 -16.42
C PRO A 335 -4.48 1.84 -16.09
N ILE A 336 -3.50 1.72 -15.19
CA ILE A 336 -2.60 2.83 -14.82
C ILE A 336 -1.76 3.26 -16.02
N LEU A 337 -1.13 2.29 -16.69
CA LEU A 337 -0.30 2.56 -17.87
C LEU A 337 -1.08 3.24 -18.99
N PHE A 338 -2.31 2.78 -19.23
CA PHE A 338 -3.22 3.37 -20.22
C PHE A 338 -3.58 4.80 -19.82
N ALA A 339 -4.00 5.03 -18.57
CA ALA A 339 -4.39 6.35 -18.08
C ALA A 339 -3.25 7.38 -18.16
N MET A 340 -2.02 6.99 -17.74
CA MET A 340 -0.83 7.85 -17.82
C MET A 340 -0.50 8.26 -19.26
N ARG A 341 -0.52 7.29 -20.18
CA ARG A 341 -0.26 7.58 -21.61
C ARG A 341 -1.34 8.47 -22.21
N THR A 342 -2.59 8.19 -21.90
CA THR A 342 -3.72 8.99 -22.41
C THR A 342 -3.61 10.42 -21.92
N ALA A 343 -3.31 10.66 -20.64
CA ALA A 343 -3.12 11.99 -20.09
C ALA A 343 -1.97 12.73 -20.82
N ALA A 344 -0.81 12.09 -20.95
CA ALA A 344 0.35 12.70 -21.62
C ALA A 344 0.08 13.01 -23.10
N LEU A 345 -0.51 12.08 -23.85
CA LEU A 345 -0.90 12.28 -25.26
C LEU A 345 -1.98 13.35 -25.42
N SER A 346 -2.76 13.62 -24.38
CA SER A 346 -3.76 14.70 -24.37
C SER A 346 -3.19 16.06 -23.99
N GLY A 347 -1.85 16.15 -23.78
CA GLY A 347 -1.16 17.40 -23.49
C GLY A 347 -1.00 17.73 -22.00
N VAL A 348 -1.37 16.84 -21.10
CA VAL A 348 -1.13 16.99 -19.66
C VAL A 348 0.37 16.77 -19.36
N ASP A 349 1.00 17.63 -18.52
CA ASP A 349 2.38 17.45 -18.07
C ASP A 349 2.48 16.32 -17.06
N VAL A 350 2.67 15.08 -17.55
CA VAL A 350 2.82 13.90 -16.70
C VAL A 350 4.28 13.65 -16.38
N ARG A 351 4.63 13.70 -15.08
CA ARG A 351 5.99 13.42 -14.60
C ARG A 351 5.99 12.22 -13.66
N LEU A 352 6.95 11.33 -13.89
CA LEU A 352 7.20 10.14 -13.07
C LEU A 352 8.60 10.24 -12.47
N MET A 353 8.73 10.10 -11.17
CA MET A 353 10.02 9.98 -10.49
C MET A 353 10.18 8.58 -9.90
N ILE A 354 11.32 7.96 -10.19
CA ILE A 354 11.73 6.65 -9.65
C ILE A 354 13.18 6.74 -9.16
N PRO A 355 13.65 5.81 -8.31
CA PRO A 355 15.05 5.79 -7.90
C PRO A 355 15.99 5.56 -9.08
N TYR A 356 17.17 6.20 -9.05
CA TYR A 356 18.26 5.92 -10.00
C TYR A 356 18.84 4.52 -9.80
N GLU A 357 19.08 4.15 -8.52
CA GLU A 357 19.48 2.80 -8.11
C GLU A 357 18.34 2.15 -7.34
N THR A 358 18.00 0.92 -7.70
CA THR A 358 16.97 0.15 -6.99
C THR A 358 17.61 -0.84 -6.02
N ASP A 359 16.89 -1.20 -4.98
CA ASP A 359 17.31 -2.23 -4.02
C ASP A 359 17.21 -3.66 -4.60
N THR A 360 16.47 -3.82 -5.71
CA THR A 360 16.18 -5.11 -6.35
C THR A 360 16.37 -5.05 -7.87
N LYS A 361 17.45 -5.64 -8.39
CA LYS A 361 17.80 -5.61 -9.84
C LYS A 361 16.72 -6.21 -10.75
N ILE A 362 16.00 -7.24 -10.29
CA ILE A 362 14.97 -7.88 -11.11
C ILE A 362 13.79 -6.93 -11.35
N VAL A 363 13.41 -6.14 -10.36
CA VAL A 363 12.38 -5.10 -10.46
C VAL A 363 12.86 -3.99 -11.41
N GLU A 364 14.11 -3.59 -11.32
CA GLU A 364 14.72 -2.61 -12.24
C GLU A 364 14.61 -3.05 -13.69
N TRP A 365 14.99 -4.30 -14.01
CA TRP A 365 14.91 -4.83 -15.38
C TRP A 365 13.46 -4.90 -15.89
N ALA A 366 12.53 -5.37 -15.06
CA ALA A 366 11.12 -5.40 -15.44
C ALA A 366 10.55 -4.00 -15.68
N SER A 367 10.86 -3.03 -14.80
CA SER A 367 10.40 -1.65 -14.85
C SER A 367 10.85 -0.91 -16.13
N ARG A 368 12.06 -1.16 -16.61
CA ARG A 368 12.63 -0.45 -17.77
C ARG A 368 11.75 -0.49 -19.02
N THR A 369 11.08 -1.60 -19.29
CA THR A 369 10.20 -1.72 -20.46
C THR A 369 8.95 -0.85 -20.32
N TYR A 370 8.38 -0.74 -19.11
CA TYR A 370 7.23 0.13 -18.83
C TYR A 370 7.62 1.61 -18.89
N VAL A 371 8.74 1.97 -18.27
CA VAL A 371 9.28 3.33 -18.28
C VAL A 371 9.46 3.84 -19.70
N LEU A 372 10.12 3.06 -20.58
CA LEU A 372 10.32 3.47 -21.96
C LEU A 372 9.04 3.52 -22.79
N ALA A 373 8.06 2.73 -22.40
CA ALA A 373 6.75 2.78 -23.04
C ALA A 373 5.95 4.03 -22.64
N THR A 374 6.17 4.56 -21.42
CA THR A 374 5.55 5.83 -20.99
C THR A 374 6.24 7.03 -21.62
N VAL A 375 7.58 7.03 -21.70
CA VAL A 375 8.36 8.10 -22.37
C VAL A 375 7.92 8.29 -23.81
N LYS A 376 7.65 7.21 -24.55
CA LYS A 376 7.13 7.30 -25.94
C LYS A 376 5.79 8.02 -26.06
N ALA A 377 5.01 8.07 -24.99
CA ALA A 377 3.75 8.79 -24.95
C ALA A 377 3.90 10.25 -24.48
N GLY A 378 5.12 10.69 -24.15
CA GLY A 378 5.41 12.05 -23.67
C GLY A 378 5.49 12.19 -22.15
N VAL A 379 5.46 11.10 -21.39
CA VAL A 379 5.70 11.14 -19.93
C VAL A 379 7.16 11.49 -19.67
N LYS A 380 7.41 12.52 -18.84
CA LYS A 380 8.76 12.92 -18.41
C LYS A 380 9.19 12.08 -17.22
N VAL A 381 10.28 11.33 -17.36
CA VAL A 381 10.77 10.45 -16.30
C VAL A 381 12.05 11.00 -15.69
N TYR A 382 12.06 11.06 -14.36
CA TYR A 382 13.16 11.55 -13.55
C TYR A 382 13.71 10.42 -12.67
N LEU A 383 15.03 10.34 -12.56
CA LEU A 383 15.75 9.35 -11.77
C LEU A 383 16.40 10.03 -10.58
N TYR A 384 15.90 9.76 -9.37
CA TYR A 384 16.38 10.35 -8.13
C TYR A 384 17.77 9.81 -7.74
N LYS A 385 18.79 10.69 -7.59
CA LYS A 385 20.21 10.30 -7.49
C LYS A 385 20.81 10.31 -6.09
N VAL A 386 20.33 11.16 -5.21
CA VAL A 386 20.99 11.41 -3.91
C VAL A 386 20.70 10.35 -2.86
N GLY A 387 19.87 9.36 -3.20
CA GLY A 387 19.50 8.29 -2.31
C GLY A 387 18.52 7.32 -2.96
N PHE A 388 17.88 6.50 -2.12
CA PHE A 388 16.78 5.66 -2.55
C PHE A 388 15.45 6.37 -2.26
N ASN A 389 14.79 6.86 -3.31
CA ASN A 389 13.46 7.44 -3.17
C ASN A 389 12.41 6.32 -3.07
N HIS A 390 11.86 6.15 -1.87
CA HIS A 390 10.83 5.17 -1.57
C HIS A 390 9.45 5.82 -1.35
N SER A 391 9.29 7.08 -1.73
CA SER A 391 8.04 7.83 -1.61
C SER A 391 6.94 7.28 -2.51
N LYS A 392 5.70 7.37 -2.07
CA LYS A 392 4.50 7.02 -2.81
C LYS A 392 3.54 8.19 -2.72
N LEU A 393 3.66 9.09 -3.67
CA LEU A 393 2.82 10.27 -3.77
C LEU A 393 2.36 10.50 -5.21
N LEU A 394 1.24 11.17 -5.33
CA LEU A 394 0.71 11.70 -6.57
C LEU A 394 0.09 13.05 -6.27
N VAL A 395 0.29 14.03 -7.15
CA VAL A 395 -0.34 15.35 -7.09
C VAL A 395 -0.78 15.79 -8.48
N ALA A 396 -1.94 16.44 -8.57
CA ALA A 396 -2.48 16.95 -9.82
C ALA A 396 -3.14 18.31 -9.67
N ASP A 397 -2.94 19.18 -10.65
CA ASP A 397 -3.67 20.44 -10.92
C ASP A 397 -3.79 21.38 -9.71
N ASP A 398 -2.77 21.45 -8.83
CA ASP A 398 -2.75 22.24 -7.59
C ASP A 398 -3.94 22.00 -6.65
N SER A 399 -4.58 20.84 -6.73
CA SER A 399 -5.92 20.70 -6.17
C SER A 399 -6.18 19.35 -5.48
N ILE A 400 -5.49 18.30 -5.92
CA ILE A 400 -5.58 16.98 -5.33
C ILE A 400 -4.19 16.39 -5.10
N ALA A 401 -4.01 15.74 -3.95
CA ALA A 401 -2.82 14.94 -3.68
C ALA A 401 -3.19 13.61 -3.02
N THR A 402 -2.32 12.61 -3.13
CA THR A 402 -2.40 11.40 -2.32
C THR A 402 -1.04 10.98 -1.85
N ILE A 403 -0.96 10.56 -0.59
CA ILE A 403 0.22 10.00 0.07
C ILE A 403 -0.22 8.74 0.80
N GLY A 404 0.59 7.66 0.71
CA GLY A 404 0.24 6.42 1.39
C GLY A 404 1.30 5.35 1.29
N SER A 405 0.85 4.12 1.36
CA SER A 405 1.71 2.94 1.31
C SER A 405 1.83 2.32 -0.09
N THR A 406 0.95 2.70 -1.04
CA THR A 406 0.74 2.03 -2.32
C THR A 406 1.80 2.39 -3.36
N ASN A 407 2.62 1.43 -3.78
CA ASN A 407 3.48 1.58 -4.94
C ASN A 407 2.67 1.52 -6.25
N VAL A 408 3.27 2.01 -7.35
CA VAL A 408 2.69 1.85 -8.69
C VAL A 408 3.16 0.51 -9.29
N ASP A 409 2.72 -0.59 -8.68
CA ASP A 409 3.05 -1.95 -9.12
C ASP A 409 1.86 -2.91 -8.98
N PHE A 410 1.96 -4.06 -9.67
CA PHE A 410 0.92 -5.10 -9.62
C PHE A 410 0.66 -5.58 -8.20
N ARG A 411 1.73 -5.67 -7.40
CA ARG A 411 1.65 -6.21 -6.04
C ARG A 411 0.80 -5.33 -5.14
N SER A 412 1.04 -4.03 -5.15
CA SER A 412 0.30 -3.06 -4.35
C SER A 412 -1.17 -2.96 -4.79
N PHE A 413 -1.46 -3.05 -6.10
CA PHE A 413 -2.84 -2.93 -6.57
C PHE A 413 -3.66 -4.23 -6.47
N GLU A 414 -3.03 -5.41 -6.52
CA GLU A 414 -3.76 -6.69 -6.60
C GLU A 414 -3.55 -7.62 -5.40
N ASN A 415 -2.41 -7.54 -4.70
CA ASN A 415 -2.00 -8.57 -3.74
C ASN A 415 -1.79 -8.06 -2.31
N ASP A 416 -1.49 -6.78 -2.13
CA ASP A 416 -1.18 -6.23 -0.82
C ASP A 416 -2.37 -5.48 -0.20
N PHE A 417 -2.42 -5.42 1.12
CA PHE A 417 -3.30 -4.55 1.86
C PHE A 417 -2.62 -3.18 1.94
N GLU A 418 -3.24 -2.17 1.36
CA GLU A 418 -2.68 -0.83 1.21
C GLU A 418 -3.60 0.23 1.82
N ALA A 419 -3.06 1.40 2.10
CA ALA A 419 -3.81 2.56 2.55
C ALA A 419 -3.19 3.85 2.03
N ASN A 420 -4.03 4.73 1.49
CA ASN A 420 -3.66 6.07 1.04
C ASN A 420 -4.60 7.12 1.63
N ALA A 421 -4.06 8.27 1.99
CA ALA A 421 -4.83 9.48 2.24
C ALA A 421 -4.96 10.27 0.93
N PHE A 422 -6.19 10.61 0.55
CA PHE A 422 -6.50 11.51 -0.57
C PHE A 422 -6.91 12.86 0.00
N PHE A 423 -6.19 13.89 -0.38
CA PHE A 423 -6.35 15.27 0.06
C PHE A 423 -7.00 16.09 -1.05
N TYR A 424 -8.15 16.69 -0.76
CA TYR A 424 -8.87 17.59 -1.66
C TYR A 424 -8.69 19.03 -1.19
N ASP A 425 -7.45 19.43 -1.04
CA ASP A 425 -7.03 20.68 -0.45
C ASP A 425 -5.89 21.30 -1.26
N LYS A 426 -6.09 22.55 -1.71
CA LYS A 426 -5.11 23.27 -2.52
C LYS A 426 -3.79 23.49 -1.80
N LYS A 427 -3.81 23.79 -0.50
CA LYS A 427 -2.60 24.05 0.29
C LYS A 427 -1.74 22.80 0.35
N ILE A 428 -2.35 21.65 0.66
CA ILE A 428 -1.66 20.36 0.73
C ILE A 428 -1.18 19.94 -0.66
N ALA A 429 -1.98 20.14 -1.70
CA ALA A 429 -1.58 19.80 -3.06
C ALA A 429 -0.34 20.62 -3.51
N LEU A 430 -0.30 21.91 -3.20
CA LEU A 430 0.87 22.76 -3.47
C LEU A 430 2.10 22.31 -2.67
N GLU A 431 1.93 21.95 -1.41
CA GLU A 431 3.03 21.43 -0.58
C GLU A 431 3.60 20.12 -1.15
N VAL A 432 2.74 19.18 -1.58
CA VAL A 432 3.16 17.91 -2.22
C VAL A 432 3.83 18.20 -3.58
N LYS A 433 3.35 19.16 -4.35
CA LYS A 433 3.99 19.61 -5.58
C LYS A 433 5.40 20.16 -5.33
N ASP A 434 5.55 21.00 -4.32
CA ASP A 434 6.85 21.58 -3.95
C ASP A 434 7.83 20.49 -3.49
N ILE A 435 7.35 19.49 -2.77
CA ILE A 435 8.14 18.30 -2.39
C ILE A 435 8.63 17.59 -3.66
N PHE A 436 7.74 17.29 -4.61
CA PHE A 436 8.12 16.66 -5.87
C PHE A 436 9.15 17.49 -6.66
N LEU A 437 8.97 18.80 -6.74
CA LEU A 437 9.88 19.68 -7.49
C LEU A 437 11.27 19.75 -6.84
N LYS A 438 11.35 19.78 -5.50
CA LYS A 438 12.63 19.69 -4.76
C LYS A 438 13.35 18.37 -5.02
N ASP A 439 12.62 17.25 -5.02
CA ASP A 439 13.18 15.94 -5.35
C ASP A 439 13.60 15.86 -6.83
N GLN A 440 12.88 16.56 -7.72
CA GLN A 440 13.24 16.64 -9.15
C GLN A 440 14.57 17.39 -9.36
N GLU A 441 14.87 18.44 -8.58
CA GLU A 441 16.17 19.12 -8.62
C GLU A 441 17.35 18.20 -8.29
N GLN A 442 17.08 17.14 -7.49
CA GLN A 442 18.06 16.11 -7.10
C GLN A 442 18.06 14.91 -8.04
N SER A 443 17.33 14.99 -9.14
CA SER A 443 17.14 13.93 -10.11
C SER A 443 17.83 14.25 -11.44
N VAL A 444 17.93 13.25 -12.30
CA VAL A 444 18.36 13.40 -13.70
C VAL A 444 17.23 12.94 -14.62
N ALA A 445 17.00 13.65 -15.70
CA ALA A 445 16.06 13.20 -16.71
C ALA A 445 16.54 11.89 -17.35
N LEU A 446 15.63 10.96 -17.57
CA LEU A 446 15.96 9.66 -18.16
C LEU A 446 16.63 9.78 -19.53
N GLU A 447 16.23 10.78 -20.32
CA GLU A 447 16.76 11.08 -21.67
C GLU A 447 18.26 11.38 -21.64
N ASP A 448 18.77 11.94 -20.54
CA ASP A 448 20.20 12.25 -20.36
C ASP A 448 21.05 11.05 -19.97
N VAL A 449 20.41 9.90 -19.68
CA VAL A 449 21.12 8.69 -19.24
C VAL A 449 21.27 7.70 -20.41
N ARG A 450 22.38 7.85 -21.17
CA ARG A 450 22.65 7.06 -22.39
C ARG A 450 22.52 5.54 -22.20
N ASN A 451 23.00 5.00 -21.09
CA ASN A 451 23.00 3.55 -20.83
C ASN A 451 21.57 2.97 -20.66
N LEU A 452 20.58 3.80 -20.36
CA LEU A 452 19.19 3.37 -20.21
C LEU A 452 18.39 3.52 -21.51
N THR A 453 18.83 4.41 -22.40
CA THR A 453 18.18 4.65 -23.70
C THR A 453 18.77 3.78 -24.83
N HIS A 454 20.07 3.47 -24.80
CA HIS A 454 20.76 2.66 -25.81
C HIS A 454 21.02 1.24 -25.29
N ARG A 455 20.19 0.28 -25.67
CA ARG A 455 20.24 -1.10 -25.19
C ARG A 455 20.43 -2.09 -26.34
N SER A 456 21.29 -3.10 -26.12
CA SER A 456 21.49 -4.19 -27.08
C SER A 456 20.20 -5.03 -27.22
N PHE A 457 20.12 -5.81 -28.30
CA PHE A 457 19.02 -6.75 -28.54
C PHE A 457 18.85 -7.75 -27.38
N LEU A 458 19.95 -8.32 -26.89
CA LEU A 458 19.93 -9.30 -25.79
C LEU A 458 19.43 -8.69 -24.47
N GLN A 459 19.82 -7.44 -24.16
CA GLN A 459 19.31 -6.73 -23.00
C GLN A 459 17.79 -6.51 -23.11
N ARG A 460 17.30 -6.06 -24.26
CA ARG A 460 15.87 -5.86 -24.49
C ARG A 460 15.08 -7.17 -24.39
N LEU A 461 15.63 -8.27 -24.92
CA LEU A 461 15.02 -9.60 -24.81
C LEU A 461 14.94 -10.04 -23.36
N TRP A 462 16.03 -9.90 -22.59
CA TRP A 462 16.09 -10.24 -21.18
C TRP A 462 15.06 -9.43 -20.36
N GLU A 463 15.04 -8.10 -20.51
CA GLU A 463 14.09 -7.22 -19.82
C GLU A 463 12.64 -7.57 -20.19
N SER A 464 12.36 -7.93 -21.43
CA SER A 464 11.04 -8.38 -21.89
C SER A 464 10.64 -9.71 -21.25
N MET A 465 11.57 -10.65 -21.06
CA MET A 465 11.32 -11.90 -20.34
C MET A 465 11.06 -11.64 -18.85
N VAL A 466 11.89 -10.80 -18.22
CA VAL A 466 11.71 -10.46 -16.79
C VAL A 466 10.40 -9.72 -16.56
N ARG A 467 9.94 -8.89 -17.51
CA ARG A 467 8.64 -8.22 -17.43
C ARG A 467 7.47 -9.21 -17.29
N LEU A 468 7.56 -10.41 -17.83
CA LEU A 468 6.51 -11.43 -17.66
C LEU A 468 6.31 -11.83 -16.19
N LEU A 469 7.31 -11.58 -15.35
CA LEU A 469 7.23 -11.83 -13.91
C LEU A 469 6.61 -10.67 -13.13
N SER A 470 6.29 -9.53 -13.77
CA SER A 470 5.74 -8.33 -13.09
C SER A 470 4.55 -8.64 -12.16
N PRO A 471 3.61 -9.55 -12.47
CA PRO A 471 2.52 -9.87 -11.55
C PRO A 471 2.96 -10.66 -10.29
N LEU A 472 4.23 -11.10 -10.24
CA LEU A 472 4.80 -11.85 -9.12
C LEU A 472 5.83 -11.01 -8.32
N LEU A 473 6.31 -9.91 -8.93
CA LEU A 473 7.26 -8.97 -8.34
C LEU A 473 6.54 -7.83 -7.62
#